data_de84ca29b890c9f5f630489fcde53373
#
_entry.id   de84ca29b890c9f5f630489fcde53373
#
_cell.length_a   1.000
_cell.length_b   1.000
_cell.length_c   1.000
_cell.angle_alpha   90.00
_cell.angle_beta   90.00
_cell.angle_gamma   90.00
#
_symmetry.space_group_name_H-M   'P 1'
#
loop_
_entity.id
_entity.type
_entity.pdbx_description
1 polymer ?
#
loop_
_entity_poly.entity_id
_entity_poly.type
_entity_poly.pdbx_seq_one_letter_code
_entity_poly.pdbx_strand_id
1 'polypeptide(L)'
;MSKGQPVRAVLVGVTLAATIGAGLGWATTGTGTTSTLLGRGTFAEAFEVKRRVLTAAGRWKVEVAAKPNLDIATQMITFDPGGQSGWHSHPGPVFISVVAGTMTFYESEDPDCLPIVRTAGQGYLDVGAHAHIARNESDAPAVNLVTYFAPVGAALRIDQPDPGHCPF
;
A
#
# COMPACT_ATOMS: atom_id res chain seq x y z
N MET A 1 -63.71 32.46 46.73
CA MET A 1 -63.23 31.12 46.41
C MET A 1 -62.46 31.21 45.11
N SER A 2 -61.15 31.38 45.22
CA SER A 2 -60.26 31.53 44.03
C SER A 2 -59.62 30.18 43.75
N LYS A 3 -59.85 29.67 42.54
CA LYS A 3 -59.25 28.40 42.06
C LYS A 3 -57.84 28.70 41.46
N GLY A 4 -56.79 28.20 42.16
CA GLY A 4 -55.43 28.23 41.62
C GLY A 4 -55.27 27.30 40.43
N GLN A 5 -54.65 27.82 39.36
CA GLN A 5 -54.24 27.02 38.20
C GLN A 5 -52.88 26.35 38.46
N PRO A 6 -52.64 25.11 37.98
CA PRO A 6 -51.36 24.47 38.13
C PRO A 6 -50.36 24.97 37.08
N VAL A 7 -49.15 25.33 37.56
CA VAL A 7 -48.00 25.70 36.72
C VAL A 7 -47.45 24.41 36.10
N ARG A 8 -47.50 24.34 34.78
CA ARG A 8 -46.83 23.28 33.99
C ARG A 8 -45.36 23.62 33.80
N ALA A 9 -44.51 22.82 34.44
CA ALA A 9 -43.07 22.88 34.17
C ALA A 9 -42.76 22.26 32.82
N VAL A 10 -42.17 23.05 31.92
CA VAL A 10 -41.64 22.57 30.64
C VAL A 10 -40.18 22.15 30.85
N LEU A 11 -39.95 20.86 30.80
CA LEU A 11 -38.58 20.29 30.78
C LEU A 11 -38.03 20.46 29.34
N VAL A 12 -37.10 21.38 29.18
CA VAL A 12 -36.29 21.50 27.95
C VAL A 12 -35.17 20.46 28.03
N GLY A 13 -35.33 19.36 27.29
CA GLY A 13 -34.30 18.36 27.12
C GLY A 13 -33.25 18.89 26.15
N VAL A 14 -32.04 19.13 26.63
CA VAL A 14 -30.88 19.42 25.79
C VAL A 14 -30.33 18.09 25.27
N THR A 15 -30.62 17.76 24.01
CA THR A 15 -29.99 16.64 23.31
C THR A 15 -28.58 17.07 22.86
N LEU A 16 -27.57 16.55 23.54
CA LEU A 16 -26.18 16.67 23.13
C LEU A 16 -25.96 15.77 21.91
N ALA A 17 -25.94 16.36 20.72
CA ALA A 17 -25.54 15.64 19.51
C ALA A 17 -24.02 15.44 19.52
N ALA A 18 -23.58 14.21 19.81
CA ALA A 18 -22.18 13.83 19.63
C ALA A 18 -21.91 13.78 18.10
N THR A 19 -21.22 14.77 17.57
CA THR A 19 -20.65 14.72 16.23
C THR A 19 -19.47 13.77 16.25
N ILE A 20 -19.66 12.55 15.75
CA ILE A 20 -18.58 11.65 15.38
C ILE A 20 -17.91 12.30 14.18
N GLY A 21 -16.83 13.03 14.42
CA GLY A 21 -15.95 13.51 13.36
C GLY A 21 -15.27 12.31 12.73
N ALA A 22 -15.78 11.81 11.61
CA ALA A 22 -14.98 10.96 10.73
C ALA A 22 -13.80 11.82 10.25
N GLY A 23 -12.62 11.61 10.81
CA GLY A 23 -11.40 12.20 10.32
C GLY A 23 -11.21 11.75 8.87
N LEU A 24 -11.37 12.66 7.93
CA LEU A 24 -10.96 12.45 6.55
C LEU A 24 -9.43 12.39 6.57
N GLY A 25 -8.89 11.18 6.64
CA GLY A 25 -7.44 10.97 6.47
C GLY A 25 -7.07 11.45 5.06
N TRP A 26 -6.17 12.41 4.97
CA TRP A 26 -5.65 12.87 3.69
C TRP A 26 -4.71 11.81 3.13
N ALA A 27 -4.85 11.52 1.83
CA ALA A 27 -3.91 10.64 1.12
C ALA A 27 -2.49 11.17 1.23
N THR A 28 -1.54 10.30 1.55
CA THR A 28 -0.13 10.68 1.69
C THR A 28 0.57 10.64 0.34
N THR A 29 1.33 11.69 0.02
CA THR A 29 2.13 11.74 -1.20
C THR A 29 3.57 11.32 -0.94
N GLY A 30 4.18 10.64 -1.94
CA GLY A 30 5.60 10.33 -1.87
C GLY A 30 6.47 11.58 -1.96
N THR A 31 7.65 11.53 -1.35
CA THR A 31 8.67 12.59 -1.38
C THR A 31 10.05 12.00 -1.64
N GLY A 32 10.95 12.75 -2.30
CA GLY A 32 12.32 12.29 -2.59
C GLY A 32 12.34 11.03 -3.46
N THR A 33 11.39 10.89 -4.41
CA THR A 33 11.33 9.75 -5.31
C THR A 33 11.26 10.19 -6.77
N THR A 34 11.92 9.43 -7.64
CA THR A 34 11.82 9.57 -9.10
C THR A 34 11.49 8.20 -9.70
N SER A 35 10.47 8.13 -10.55
CA SER A 35 10.06 6.89 -11.19
C SER A 35 10.10 6.98 -12.71
N THR A 36 10.49 5.86 -13.36
CA THR A 36 10.48 5.69 -14.81
C THR A 36 9.77 4.40 -15.15
N LEU A 37 8.72 4.48 -15.97
CA LEU A 37 8.07 3.31 -16.54
C LEU A 37 9.00 2.72 -17.61
N LEU A 38 9.44 1.49 -17.41
CA LEU A 38 10.31 0.77 -18.36
C LEU A 38 9.50 0.05 -19.43
N GLY A 39 8.29 -0.40 -19.08
CA GLY A 39 7.40 -1.06 -20.01
C GLY A 39 6.10 -1.51 -19.37
N ARG A 40 5.09 -1.74 -20.23
CA ARG A 40 3.81 -2.36 -19.88
C ARG A 40 3.40 -3.30 -21.00
N GLY A 41 3.07 -4.53 -20.66
CA GLY A 41 2.55 -5.52 -21.58
C GLY A 41 1.16 -5.98 -21.15
N THR A 42 0.22 -6.06 -22.10
CA THR A 42 -1.14 -6.55 -21.87
C THR A 42 -1.24 -8.01 -22.27
N PHE A 43 -1.72 -8.86 -21.36
CA PHE A 43 -2.06 -10.25 -21.60
C PHE A 43 -3.59 -10.36 -21.78
N ALA A 44 -4.01 -10.45 -23.02
CA ALA A 44 -5.44 -10.47 -23.39
C ALA A 44 -6.11 -11.80 -23.00
N GLU A 45 -5.33 -12.87 -22.91
CA GLU A 45 -5.82 -14.22 -22.66
C GLU A 45 -5.47 -14.68 -21.23
N ALA A 46 -6.30 -15.57 -20.68
CA ALA A 46 -5.96 -16.22 -19.43
C ALA A 46 -4.75 -17.13 -19.61
N PHE A 47 -3.90 -17.20 -18.60
CA PHE A 47 -2.81 -18.16 -18.58
C PHE A 47 -2.64 -18.81 -17.22
N GLU A 48 -2.10 -20.04 -17.25
CA GLU A 48 -1.64 -20.74 -16.07
C GLU A 48 -0.28 -21.35 -16.36
N VAL A 49 0.71 -21.05 -15.54
CA VAL A 49 2.05 -21.60 -15.61
C VAL A 49 2.35 -22.34 -14.32
N LYS A 50 2.63 -23.64 -14.43
CA LYS A 50 3.09 -24.46 -13.32
C LYS A 50 4.45 -25.08 -13.68
N ARG A 51 5.46 -24.79 -12.87
CA ARG A 51 6.79 -25.38 -13.03
C ARG A 51 7.27 -26.00 -11.75
N ARG A 52 7.83 -27.19 -11.89
CA ARG A 52 8.50 -27.94 -10.81
C ARG A 52 9.85 -28.40 -11.32
N VAL A 53 10.89 -28.06 -10.59
CA VAL A 53 12.28 -28.39 -10.94
C VAL A 53 12.95 -28.99 -9.73
N LEU A 54 13.73 -30.05 -9.92
CA LEU A 54 14.63 -30.57 -8.92
C LEU A 54 15.96 -29.81 -9.04
N THR A 55 16.35 -29.15 -7.97
CA THR A 55 17.61 -28.41 -7.87
C THR A 55 18.52 -29.05 -6.84
N ALA A 56 19.77 -28.64 -6.77
CA ALA A 56 20.69 -29.05 -5.72
C ALA A 56 20.20 -28.71 -4.31
N ALA A 57 19.41 -27.62 -4.18
CA ALA A 57 18.78 -27.19 -2.93
C ALA A 57 17.44 -27.89 -2.63
N GLY A 58 16.98 -28.80 -3.50
CA GLY A 58 15.74 -29.55 -3.35
C GLY A 58 14.70 -29.23 -4.44
N ARG A 59 13.43 -29.50 -4.15
CA ARG A 59 12.32 -29.25 -5.09
C ARG A 59 11.94 -27.79 -5.12
N TRP A 60 12.05 -27.17 -6.28
CA TRP A 60 11.58 -25.85 -6.54
C TRP A 60 10.24 -25.90 -7.31
N LYS A 61 9.29 -25.03 -6.91
CA LYS A 61 7.97 -24.94 -7.53
C LYS A 61 7.58 -23.49 -7.68
N VAL A 62 7.02 -23.13 -8.84
CA VAL A 62 6.32 -21.89 -9.06
C VAL A 62 4.99 -22.14 -9.75
N GLU A 63 3.96 -21.44 -9.34
CA GLU A 63 2.65 -21.41 -9.97
C GLU A 63 2.22 -19.97 -10.15
N VAL A 64 1.83 -19.60 -11.37
CA VAL A 64 1.30 -18.27 -11.71
C VAL A 64 0.07 -18.50 -12.58
N ALA A 65 -1.05 -17.92 -12.19
CA ALA A 65 -2.27 -17.95 -12.96
C ALA A 65 -2.88 -16.55 -13.02
N ALA A 66 -3.38 -16.17 -14.19
CA ALA A 66 -4.08 -14.92 -14.38
C ALA A 66 -5.34 -15.10 -15.23
N LYS A 67 -6.38 -14.34 -14.92
CA LYS A 67 -7.56 -14.15 -15.77
C LYS A 67 -7.21 -13.27 -16.96
N PRO A 68 -8.04 -13.23 -18.01
CA PRO A 68 -7.85 -12.34 -19.15
C PRO A 68 -7.76 -10.87 -18.75
N ASN A 69 -7.14 -10.07 -19.63
CA ASN A 69 -6.97 -8.62 -19.46
C ASN A 69 -6.12 -8.24 -18.23
N LEU A 70 -4.94 -8.86 -18.13
CA LEU A 70 -3.89 -8.50 -17.18
C LEU A 70 -2.87 -7.59 -17.85
N ASP A 71 -2.53 -6.47 -17.20
CA ASP A 71 -1.31 -5.72 -17.47
C ASP A 71 -0.18 -6.16 -16.54
N ILE A 72 1.00 -6.38 -17.09
CA ILE A 72 2.25 -6.47 -16.36
C ILE A 72 3.08 -5.23 -16.69
N ALA A 73 3.34 -4.40 -15.70
CA ALA A 73 4.09 -3.16 -15.87
C ALA A 73 5.34 -3.19 -14.99
N THR A 74 6.44 -2.64 -15.49
CA THR A 74 7.70 -2.56 -14.75
C THR A 74 8.18 -1.13 -14.67
N GLN A 75 8.50 -0.66 -13.47
CA GLN A 75 9.07 0.65 -13.20
C GLN A 75 10.41 0.53 -12.49
N MET A 76 11.29 1.47 -12.75
CA MET A 76 12.44 1.75 -11.91
C MET A 76 12.13 2.96 -11.05
N ILE A 77 12.32 2.84 -9.74
CA ILE A 77 12.06 3.91 -8.77
C ILE A 77 13.33 4.14 -7.97
N THR A 78 13.83 5.37 -8.02
CA THR A 78 14.94 5.84 -7.19
C THR A 78 14.38 6.61 -5.99
N PHE A 79 14.93 6.32 -4.83
CA PHE A 79 14.63 7.00 -3.56
C PHE A 79 15.89 7.73 -3.08
N ASP A 80 15.81 9.02 -2.93
CA ASP A 80 16.84 9.81 -2.27
C ASP A 80 16.98 9.40 -0.78
N PRO A 81 18.07 9.73 -0.09
CA PRO A 81 18.15 9.59 1.36
C PRO A 81 16.96 10.27 2.05
N GLY A 82 16.25 9.55 2.92
CA GLY A 82 15.01 10.03 3.55
C GLY A 82 13.78 10.04 2.64
N GLY A 83 13.92 9.65 1.37
CA GLY A 83 12.80 9.56 0.43
C GLY A 83 11.80 8.46 0.81
N GLN A 84 10.52 8.67 0.49
CA GLN A 84 9.45 7.73 0.84
C GLN A 84 8.32 7.76 -0.19
N SER A 85 7.61 6.64 -0.32
CA SER A 85 6.53 6.51 -1.30
C SER A 85 5.22 7.20 -0.91
N GLY A 86 4.99 7.55 0.36
CA GLY A 86 3.67 7.75 0.92
C GLY A 86 2.91 6.42 1.06
N TRP A 87 1.90 6.40 1.92
CA TRP A 87 1.02 5.26 2.07
C TRP A 87 0.18 5.04 0.82
N HIS A 88 0.19 3.83 0.29
CA HIS A 88 -0.53 3.49 -0.93
C HIS A 88 -0.78 1.98 -1.00
N SER A 89 -1.72 1.59 -1.85
CA SER A 89 -2.01 0.21 -2.23
C SER A 89 -1.93 0.04 -3.74
N HIS A 90 -2.10 -1.20 -4.20
CA HIS A 90 -2.07 -1.56 -5.61
C HIS A 90 -3.30 -2.37 -5.99
N PRO A 91 -3.76 -2.35 -7.27
CA PRO A 91 -4.90 -3.14 -7.72
C PRO A 91 -4.62 -4.64 -7.82
N GLY A 92 -3.38 -5.07 -7.61
CA GLY A 92 -2.94 -6.46 -7.64
C GLY A 92 -1.53 -6.61 -7.07
N PRO A 93 -0.96 -7.82 -7.06
CA PRO A 93 0.34 -8.07 -6.45
C PRO A 93 1.47 -7.33 -7.14
N VAL A 94 2.47 -6.93 -6.34
CA VAL A 94 3.65 -6.20 -6.80
C VAL A 94 4.91 -6.89 -6.30
N PHE A 95 5.81 -7.19 -7.24
CA PHE A 95 7.12 -7.75 -6.94
C PHE A 95 8.16 -6.64 -6.99
N ILE A 96 8.83 -6.42 -5.89
CA ILE A 96 9.85 -5.38 -5.74
C ILE A 96 11.20 -6.04 -5.56
N SER A 97 12.15 -5.69 -6.42
CA SER A 97 13.55 -6.09 -6.29
C SER A 97 14.38 -4.87 -5.94
N VAL A 98 15.07 -4.90 -4.81
CA VAL A 98 16.03 -3.84 -4.46
C VAL A 98 17.28 -4.02 -5.31
N VAL A 99 17.53 -3.06 -6.21
CA VAL A 99 18.65 -3.09 -7.16
C VAL A 99 19.90 -2.47 -6.55
N ALA A 100 19.71 -1.40 -5.76
CA ALA A 100 20.81 -0.71 -5.08
C ALA A 100 20.31 -0.12 -3.74
N GLY A 101 21.21 0.01 -2.78
CA GLY A 101 20.92 0.58 -1.47
C GLY A 101 20.13 -0.35 -0.56
N THR A 102 19.40 0.28 0.37
CA THR A 102 18.56 -0.39 1.37
C THR A 102 17.19 0.28 1.41
N MET A 103 16.15 -0.54 1.42
CA MET A 103 14.77 -0.08 1.55
C MET A 103 14.11 -0.68 2.78
N THR A 104 13.28 0.09 3.43
CA THR A 104 12.43 -0.35 4.54
C THR A 104 10.96 -0.24 4.12
N PHE A 105 10.21 -1.31 4.32
CA PHE A 105 8.78 -1.37 4.03
C PHE A 105 8.01 -1.52 5.34
N TYR A 106 6.84 -0.90 5.41
CA TYR A 106 5.92 -0.99 6.53
C TYR A 106 4.51 -1.24 6.01
N GLU A 107 3.77 -2.10 6.69
CA GLU A 107 2.41 -2.51 6.36
C GLU A 107 1.40 -1.77 7.25
N SER A 108 0.31 -1.27 6.66
CA SER A 108 -0.73 -0.57 7.42
C SER A 108 -1.51 -1.47 8.38
N GLU A 109 -1.47 -2.78 8.17
CA GLU A 109 -2.15 -3.76 9.01
C GLU A 109 -1.29 -4.26 10.18
N ASP A 110 -0.01 -3.91 10.21
CA ASP A 110 0.87 -4.23 11.34
C ASP A 110 0.77 -3.12 12.40
N PRO A 111 0.09 -3.35 13.53
CA PRO A 111 -0.09 -2.34 14.56
C PRO A 111 1.21 -1.95 15.27
N ASP A 112 2.23 -2.79 15.18
CA ASP A 112 3.55 -2.57 15.79
C ASP A 112 4.50 -1.85 14.82
N CYS A 113 4.10 -1.63 13.58
CA CYS A 113 4.93 -0.98 12.53
C CYS A 113 6.34 -1.56 12.44
N LEU A 114 6.45 -2.87 12.37
CA LEU A 114 7.74 -3.53 12.31
C LEU A 114 8.40 -3.32 10.94
N PRO A 115 9.68 -2.89 10.92
CA PRO A 115 10.38 -2.62 9.67
C PRO A 115 10.70 -3.91 8.91
N ILE A 116 10.34 -3.97 7.65
CA ILE A 116 10.73 -5.02 6.71
C ILE A 116 11.90 -4.50 5.86
N VAL A 117 13.12 -4.71 6.31
CA VAL A 117 14.32 -4.19 5.64
C VAL A 117 14.76 -5.13 4.52
N ARG A 118 15.07 -4.56 3.35
CA ARG A 118 15.61 -5.25 2.18
C ARG A 118 16.81 -4.49 1.62
N THR A 119 17.89 -5.22 1.34
CA THR A 119 19.09 -4.68 0.72
C THR A 119 19.20 -5.11 -0.75
N ALA A 120 20.14 -4.53 -1.49
CA ALA A 120 20.39 -4.90 -2.88
C ALA A 120 20.48 -6.42 -3.08
N GLY A 121 19.78 -6.94 -4.09
CA GLY A 121 19.64 -8.36 -4.40
C GLY A 121 18.49 -9.06 -3.65
N GLN A 122 17.80 -8.40 -2.73
CA GLN A 122 16.65 -8.94 -2.02
C GLN A 122 15.32 -8.47 -2.63
N GLY A 123 14.28 -9.29 -2.44
CA GLY A 123 12.93 -9.00 -2.89
C GLY A 123 11.96 -8.71 -1.75
N TYR A 124 10.91 -7.95 -2.08
CA TYR A 124 9.74 -7.76 -1.26
C TYR A 124 8.49 -8.00 -2.13
N LEU A 125 7.52 -8.70 -1.60
CA LEU A 125 6.23 -8.96 -2.24
C LEU A 125 5.13 -8.21 -1.51
N ASP A 126 4.49 -7.27 -2.21
CA ASP A 126 3.22 -6.71 -1.80
C ASP A 126 2.08 -7.47 -2.49
N VAL A 127 1.11 -7.93 -1.71
CA VAL A 127 -0.05 -8.67 -2.22
C VAL A 127 -1.11 -7.76 -2.86
N GLY A 128 -0.98 -6.43 -2.70
CA GLY A 128 -1.80 -5.41 -3.35
C GLY A 128 -3.02 -4.95 -2.56
N ALA A 129 -3.60 -5.78 -1.69
CA ALA A 129 -4.87 -5.49 -1.03
C ALA A 129 -4.76 -4.48 0.12
N HIS A 130 -3.58 -4.31 0.72
CA HIS A 130 -3.33 -3.50 1.91
C HIS A 130 -2.48 -2.28 1.56
N ALA A 131 -2.60 -1.23 2.38
CA ALA A 131 -1.71 -0.10 2.22
C ALA A 131 -0.34 -0.39 2.83
N HIS A 132 0.70 0.03 2.13
CA HIS A 132 2.06 -0.02 2.63
C HIS A 132 2.79 1.30 2.33
N ILE A 133 3.96 1.49 2.93
CA ILE A 133 4.88 2.57 2.63
C ILE A 133 6.29 2.01 2.45
N ALA A 134 6.99 2.48 1.41
CA ALA A 134 8.41 2.19 1.17
C ALA A 134 9.23 3.44 1.53
N ARG A 135 10.28 3.26 2.33
CA ARG A 135 11.14 4.34 2.82
C ARG A 135 12.61 4.01 2.60
N ASN A 136 13.37 4.99 2.16
CA ASN A 136 14.82 4.92 2.21
C ASN A 136 15.30 5.60 3.50
N GLU A 137 15.57 4.83 4.52
CA GLU A 137 16.02 5.30 5.84
C GLU A 137 17.55 5.31 5.96
N SER A 138 18.25 5.13 4.84
CA SER A 138 19.72 5.17 4.76
C SER A 138 20.23 6.52 4.27
N ASP A 139 21.55 6.74 4.41
CA ASP A 139 22.24 7.96 3.97
C ASP A 139 22.63 7.95 2.48
N ALA A 140 22.29 6.88 1.76
CA ALA A 140 22.61 6.73 0.33
C ALA A 140 21.34 6.51 -0.50
N PRO A 141 21.33 6.88 -1.79
CA PRO A 141 20.20 6.57 -2.67
C PRO A 141 19.93 5.07 -2.75
N ALA A 142 18.65 4.71 -2.85
CA ALA A 142 18.22 3.34 -3.09
C ALA A 142 17.41 3.24 -4.39
N VAL A 143 17.48 2.08 -5.05
CA VAL A 143 16.82 1.84 -6.34
C VAL A 143 16.04 0.53 -6.28
N ASN A 144 14.76 0.62 -6.62
CA ASN A 144 13.86 -0.52 -6.76
C ASN A 144 13.49 -0.75 -8.22
N LEU A 145 13.50 -2.01 -8.65
CA LEU A 145 12.79 -2.48 -9.84
C LEU A 145 11.46 -3.07 -9.38
N VAL A 146 10.36 -2.50 -9.86
CA VAL A 146 9.01 -2.79 -9.37
C VAL A 146 8.17 -3.36 -10.51
N THR A 147 7.66 -4.57 -10.35
CA THR A 147 6.80 -5.24 -11.33
C THR A 147 5.40 -5.40 -10.77
N TYR A 148 4.44 -4.78 -11.44
CA TYR A 148 3.03 -4.73 -11.10
C TYR A 148 2.24 -5.73 -11.93
N PHE A 149 1.28 -6.39 -11.30
CA PHE A 149 0.23 -7.17 -11.95
C PHE A 149 -1.11 -6.46 -11.70
N ALA A 150 -1.72 -5.93 -12.74
CA ALA A 150 -2.89 -5.07 -12.59
C ALA A 150 -3.95 -5.37 -13.66
N PRO A 151 -5.23 -5.09 -13.42
CA PRO A 151 -6.23 -5.08 -14.48
C PRO A 151 -5.82 -4.10 -15.58
N VAL A 152 -6.15 -4.43 -16.84
CA VAL A 152 -5.82 -3.58 -17.99
C VAL A 152 -6.30 -2.15 -17.80
N GLY A 153 -5.37 -1.20 -17.97
CA GLY A 153 -5.64 0.22 -17.86
C GLY A 153 -5.79 0.75 -16.42
N ALA A 154 -5.69 -0.11 -15.40
CA ALA A 154 -5.75 0.36 -14.02
C ALA A 154 -4.54 1.22 -13.66
N ALA A 155 -4.75 2.18 -12.75
CA ALA A 155 -3.67 2.89 -12.10
C ALA A 155 -2.81 1.88 -11.32
N LEU A 156 -1.48 2.03 -11.42
CA LEU A 156 -0.56 1.11 -10.73
C LEU A 156 -0.43 1.41 -9.22
N ARG A 157 -0.92 2.56 -8.81
CA ARG A 157 -0.87 3.06 -7.44
C ARG A 157 -2.22 3.68 -7.05
N ILE A 158 -2.65 3.44 -5.83
CA ILE A 158 -3.86 4.00 -5.20
C ILE A 158 -3.42 4.62 -3.88
N ASP A 159 -3.42 5.96 -3.81
CA ASP A 159 -3.00 6.68 -2.61
C ASP A 159 -3.92 6.37 -1.43
N GLN A 160 -3.35 6.17 -0.26
CA GLN A 160 -4.03 5.81 0.96
C GLN A 160 -3.74 6.85 2.08
N PRO A 161 -4.63 6.99 3.04
CA PRO A 161 -4.35 7.78 4.23
C PRO A 161 -3.29 7.11 5.10
N ASP A 162 -2.63 7.91 5.92
CA ASP A 162 -1.78 7.41 6.99
C ASP A 162 -2.63 6.58 7.98
N PRO A 163 -2.23 5.35 8.33
CA PRO A 163 -2.95 4.54 9.31
C PRO A 163 -2.91 5.11 10.74
N GLY A 164 -2.01 6.07 11.00
CA GLY A 164 -1.96 6.86 12.24
C GLY A 164 -1.35 6.17 13.45
N HIS A 165 -0.75 4.99 13.28
CA HIS A 165 -0.11 4.24 14.36
C HIS A 165 1.40 4.05 14.17
N CYS A 166 1.93 4.36 13.00
CA CYS A 166 3.36 4.33 12.75
C CYS A 166 4.05 5.62 13.24
N PRO A 167 5.26 5.55 13.84
CA PRO A 167 5.88 6.67 14.54
C PRO A 167 6.63 7.66 13.62
N PHE A 168 6.26 7.77 12.35
CA PHE A 168 6.95 8.63 11.37
C PHE A 168 5.99 9.28 10.38
#